data_746d7461bc987dc71a0f8027b8cc5a2f
#
_entry.id   746d7461bc987dc71a0f8027b8cc5a2f
#
_cell.length_a   1.000
_cell.length_b   1.000
_cell.length_c   1.000
_cell.angle_alpha   90.00
_cell.angle_beta   90.00
_cell.angle_gamma   90.00
#
_symmetry.space_group_name_H-M   'P 1'
#
loop_
_entity.id
_entity.type
_entity.pdbx_description
1 polymer ?
#
loop_
_entity_poly.entity_id
_entity_poly.type
_entity_poly.pdbx_seq_one_letter_code
_entity_poly.pdbx_strand_id
1 'polypeptide(L)'
;MIYRLLYNLLIHLGLPLALLALYKPKKGKPGFGARWAEHLGRLPPTGQEAPLWIHAVSVGETLAITPFIRALKAERPELPILLTTTTRTGAEQAAKLGDLVVHRYAPLDYPWAVSAFLSTVKPRALWVMETELWPNWLAACEARHLPVTILNARLSERSCQRYGRFQGAFDALSRPLTHLLCQHQDDADRFHRLGIARNRLAVTGSIKFDIQFGDEVQARGRALRQQLGEARPVWIAASTHQGEDEQVLAAFDRVLKAHPSALLILVPRHPERFDRVAELCAPYGCVRRTAGRAVGERDKIYLGDTMGELPLMLAAADLAFVGGSLVPVGGHNLLEPAALGKPCLTGPVYFNFSDITRQLVAQGGAAVVADAEALGHRVSTLLGDAPARREMGEQARAVVLRNQGALARTLSHCLASLESDD
;
A
#
# COMPACT_ATOMS: atom_id res chain seq x y z
N MET A 1 10.30 19.38 26.94
CA MET A 1 10.40 18.40 28.07
C MET A 1 9.05 18.01 28.63
N ILE A 2 8.17 18.94 29.00
CA ILE A 2 6.87 18.66 29.66
C ILE A 2 5.92 17.80 28.79
N TYR A 3 5.81 18.07 27.49
CA TYR A 3 4.96 17.29 26.56
C TYR A 3 5.34 15.81 26.50
N ARG A 4 6.65 15.50 26.50
CA ARG A 4 7.12 14.10 26.49
C ARG A 4 6.88 13.40 27.81
N LEU A 5 6.99 14.11 28.94
CA LEU A 5 6.64 13.54 30.24
C LEU A 5 5.16 13.19 30.31
N LEU A 6 4.29 14.11 29.89
CA LEU A 6 2.84 13.87 29.85
C LEU A 6 2.49 12.72 28.88
N TYR A 7 3.10 12.70 27.70
CA TYR A 7 2.96 11.61 26.73
C TYR A 7 3.36 10.27 27.35
N ASN A 8 4.54 10.20 28.00
CA ASN A 8 5.02 8.99 28.65
C ASN A 8 4.10 8.53 29.76
N LEU A 9 3.58 9.43 30.57
CA LEU A 9 2.59 9.10 31.60
C LEU A 9 1.36 8.42 30.97
N LEU A 10 0.80 9.03 29.91
CA LEU A 10 -0.39 8.51 29.24
C LEU A 10 -0.17 7.15 28.61
N ILE A 11 0.95 6.95 27.91
CA ILE A 11 1.22 5.66 27.27
C ILE A 11 1.49 4.55 28.29
N HIS A 12 2.15 4.85 29.43
CA HIS A 12 2.36 3.85 30.46
C HIS A 12 1.05 3.43 31.15
N LEU A 13 0.14 4.38 31.38
CA LEU A 13 -1.22 4.06 31.88
C LEU A 13 -2.00 3.21 30.85
N GLY A 14 -1.82 3.45 29.57
CA GLY A 14 -2.44 2.69 28.49
C GLY A 14 -1.76 1.35 28.15
N LEU A 15 -0.61 1.02 28.73
CA LEU A 15 0.20 -0.16 28.37
C LEU A 15 -0.59 -1.48 28.42
N PRO A 16 -1.36 -1.81 29.46
CA PRO A 16 -2.10 -3.07 29.52
C PRO A 16 -3.11 -3.20 28.37
N LEU A 17 -3.81 -2.10 28.05
CA LEU A 17 -4.78 -2.07 26.95
C LEU A 17 -4.10 -2.17 25.59
N ALA A 18 -2.95 -1.52 25.40
CA ALA A 18 -2.17 -1.59 24.18
C ALA A 18 -1.64 -3.02 23.92
N LEU A 19 -1.14 -3.70 24.95
CA LEU A 19 -0.68 -5.08 24.85
C LEU A 19 -1.85 -6.03 24.54
N LEU A 20 -2.98 -5.88 25.20
CA LEU A 20 -4.19 -6.66 24.91
C LEU A 20 -4.65 -6.45 23.45
N ALA A 21 -4.68 -5.21 22.98
CA ALA A 21 -5.10 -4.90 21.61
C ALA A 21 -4.12 -5.47 20.56
N LEU A 22 -2.80 -5.40 20.84
CA LEU A 22 -1.75 -5.86 19.91
C LEU A 22 -1.71 -7.39 19.83
N TYR A 23 -1.79 -8.07 20.98
CA TYR A 23 -1.59 -9.52 21.05
C TYR A 23 -2.88 -10.35 21.02
N LYS A 24 -4.05 -9.72 21.10
CA LYS A 24 -5.34 -10.43 20.96
C LYS A 24 -5.37 -11.20 19.63
N PRO A 25 -5.63 -12.52 19.66
CA PRO A 25 -5.75 -13.30 18.43
C PRO A 25 -6.84 -12.74 17.52
N LYS A 26 -6.51 -12.53 16.25
CA LYS A 26 -7.48 -12.10 15.23
C LYS A 26 -7.65 -13.25 14.24
N LYS A 27 -8.90 -13.68 14.02
CA LYS A 27 -9.24 -14.75 13.06
C LYS A 27 -8.67 -14.41 11.67
N GLY A 28 -8.01 -15.38 11.04
CA GLY A 28 -7.39 -15.19 9.71
C GLY A 28 -6.11 -14.35 9.69
N LYS A 29 -5.51 -14.04 10.84
CA LYS A 29 -4.22 -13.31 10.91
C LYS A 29 -3.16 -14.13 11.66
N PRO A 30 -1.91 -14.19 11.16
CA PRO A 30 -0.82 -14.91 11.83
C PRO A 30 -0.54 -14.36 13.23
N GLY A 31 -0.02 -15.19 14.12
CA GLY A 31 0.44 -14.78 15.45
C GLY A 31 1.85 -14.16 15.41
N PHE A 32 2.21 -13.39 16.41
CA PHE A 32 3.60 -12.89 16.57
C PHE A 32 4.57 -14.02 16.98
N GLY A 33 4.03 -15.14 17.52
CA GLY A 33 4.83 -16.26 18.00
C GLY A 33 5.83 -15.83 19.08
N ALA A 34 7.02 -16.42 19.07
CA ALA A 34 8.12 -16.08 19.99
C ALA A 34 8.69 -14.68 19.78
N ARG A 35 8.37 -13.99 18.66
CA ARG A 35 8.91 -12.69 18.29
C ARG A 35 8.23 -11.49 18.97
N TRP A 36 7.23 -11.72 19.82
CA TRP A 36 6.54 -10.65 20.56
C TRP A 36 7.50 -9.79 21.41
N ALA A 37 8.60 -10.40 21.91
CA ALA A 37 9.59 -9.71 22.73
C ALA A 37 10.31 -8.59 21.95
N GLU A 38 10.35 -8.65 20.63
CA GLU A 38 10.96 -7.61 19.78
C GLU A 38 10.27 -6.24 19.98
N HIS A 39 8.94 -6.23 20.18
CA HIS A 39 8.19 -5.01 20.49
C HIS A 39 8.63 -4.35 21.83
N LEU A 40 9.24 -5.11 22.71
CA LEU A 40 9.79 -4.62 23.97
C LEU A 40 11.30 -4.25 23.86
N GLY A 41 11.82 -4.19 22.64
CA GLY A 41 13.23 -3.91 22.38
C GLY A 41 14.18 -5.08 22.67
N ARG A 42 13.65 -6.27 22.97
CA ARG A 42 14.43 -7.48 23.23
C ARG A 42 14.65 -8.23 21.92
N LEU A 43 15.78 -7.96 21.28
CA LEU A 43 16.14 -8.52 19.98
C LEU A 43 17.31 -9.48 20.12
N PRO A 44 17.34 -10.59 19.34
CA PRO A 44 18.60 -11.27 19.10
C PRO A 44 19.54 -10.35 18.31
N PRO A 45 20.86 -10.51 18.43
CA PRO A 45 21.81 -9.76 17.62
C PRO A 45 21.45 -9.82 16.14
N THR A 46 21.57 -8.69 15.43
CA THR A 46 21.20 -8.62 14.01
C THR A 46 22.26 -9.26 13.10
N GLY A 47 23.48 -9.44 13.62
CA GLY A 47 24.63 -9.86 12.82
C GLY A 47 25.12 -8.79 11.84
N GLN A 48 24.57 -7.59 11.91
CA GLN A 48 24.89 -6.46 11.01
C GLN A 48 25.56 -5.35 11.82
N GLU A 49 26.59 -4.75 11.25
CA GLU A 49 27.24 -3.58 11.81
C GLU A 49 26.62 -2.31 11.25
N ALA A 50 26.23 -1.40 12.13
CA ALA A 50 25.64 -0.09 11.81
C ALA A 50 24.61 -0.14 10.67
N PRO A 51 23.52 -0.96 10.75
CA PRO A 51 22.57 -1.07 9.66
C PRO A 51 21.81 0.23 9.44
N LEU A 52 21.37 0.46 8.20
CA LEU A 52 20.34 1.44 7.91
C LEU A 52 19.01 0.90 8.44
N TRP A 53 18.41 1.60 9.40
CA TRP A 53 17.10 1.24 9.94
C TRP A 53 15.99 1.85 9.10
N ILE A 54 15.23 1.02 8.39
CA ILE A 54 14.03 1.43 7.64
C ILE A 54 12.81 0.97 8.42
N HIS A 55 11.84 1.86 8.61
CA HIS A 55 10.57 1.54 9.26
C HIS A 55 9.38 1.70 8.31
N ALA A 56 8.57 0.63 8.19
CA ALA A 56 7.30 0.60 7.46
C ALA A 56 6.24 -0.06 8.36
N VAL A 57 5.26 0.71 8.85
CA VAL A 57 4.30 0.25 9.87
C VAL A 57 3.46 -0.94 9.38
N SER A 58 2.95 -0.85 8.16
CA SER A 58 1.91 -1.73 7.63
C SER A 58 2.33 -2.50 6.39
N VAL A 59 1.50 -3.47 5.99
CA VAL A 59 1.68 -4.20 4.73
C VAL A 59 1.70 -3.27 3.50
N GLY A 60 0.87 -2.21 3.51
CA GLY A 60 0.81 -1.25 2.41
C GLY A 60 2.11 -0.46 2.25
N GLU A 61 2.69 -0.02 3.36
CA GLU A 61 3.98 0.67 3.37
C GLU A 61 5.14 -0.28 3.02
N THR A 62 5.10 -1.53 3.52
CA THR A 62 6.10 -2.55 3.18
C THR A 62 6.10 -2.85 1.69
N LEU A 63 4.92 -2.95 1.07
CA LEU A 63 4.80 -3.09 -0.38
C LEU A 63 5.35 -1.88 -1.13
N ALA A 64 5.03 -0.67 -0.66
CA ALA A 64 5.47 0.57 -1.28
C ALA A 64 6.99 0.78 -1.20
N ILE A 65 7.63 0.41 -0.07
CA ILE A 65 9.08 0.56 0.13
C ILE A 65 9.89 -0.57 -0.52
N THR A 66 9.28 -1.71 -0.85
CA THR A 66 9.98 -2.87 -1.43
C THR A 66 10.77 -2.55 -2.71
N PRO A 67 10.21 -1.85 -3.72
CA PRO A 67 10.96 -1.45 -4.90
C PRO A 67 12.15 -0.54 -4.58
N PHE A 68 11.97 0.38 -3.63
CA PHE A 68 13.02 1.28 -3.17
C PHE A 68 14.18 0.51 -2.50
N ILE A 69 13.89 -0.45 -1.62
CA ILE A 69 14.91 -1.31 -0.99
C ILE A 69 15.68 -2.09 -2.06
N ARG A 70 15.00 -2.63 -3.07
CA ARG A 70 15.67 -3.34 -4.17
C ARG A 70 16.59 -2.43 -4.96
N ALA A 71 16.15 -1.23 -5.30
CA ALA A 71 16.95 -0.23 -6.00
C ALA A 71 18.15 0.23 -5.16
N LEU A 72 17.95 0.48 -3.86
CA LEU A 72 19.03 0.83 -2.93
C LEU A 72 20.08 -0.28 -2.83
N LYS A 73 19.66 -1.54 -2.75
CA LYS A 73 20.57 -2.70 -2.72
C LYS A 73 21.26 -2.97 -4.06
N ALA A 74 20.68 -2.52 -5.18
CA ALA A 74 21.37 -2.58 -6.48
C ALA A 74 22.52 -1.56 -6.56
N GLU A 75 22.34 -0.35 -5.98
CA GLU A 75 23.34 0.71 -5.93
C GLU A 75 24.39 0.48 -4.82
N ARG A 76 23.96 -0.06 -3.67
CA ARG A 76 24.78 -0.31 -2.48
C ARG A 76 24.55 -1.73 -1.95
N PRO A 77 25.11 -2.77 -2.62
CA PRO A 77 24.92 -4.18 -2.23
C PRO A 77 25.39 -4.48 -0.80
N GLU A 78 26.46 -3.82 -0.37
CA GLU A 78 27.09 -4.00 0.94
C GLU A 78 26.31 -3.35 2.09
N LEU A 79 25.44 -2.37 1.84
CA LEU A 79 24.74 -1.62 2.88
C LEU A 79 23.78 -2.54 3.67
N PRO A 80 24.05 -2.80 4.96
CA PRO A 80 23.16 -3.63 5.75
C PRO A 80 21.86 -2.86 6.04
N ILE A 81 20.71 -3.53 5.84
CA ILE A 81 19.38 -2.93 6.03
C ILE A 81 18.63 -3.71 7.10
N LEU A 82 18.20 -3.01 8.15
CA LEU A 82 17.21 -3.48 9.10
C LEU A 82 15.84 -2.92 8.74
N LEU A 83 14.92 -3.76 8.29
CA LEU A 83 13.53 -3.37 8.05
C LEU A 83 12.68 -3.71 9.28
N THR A 84 11.94 -2.73 9.80
CA THR A 84 11.00 -2.98 10.88
C THR A 84 9.56 -2.75 10.45
N THR A 85 8.66 -3.61 10.95
CA THR A 85 7.21 -3.45 10.79
C THR A 85 6.50 -3.56 12.15
N THR A 86 5.28 -3.04 12.25
CA THR A 86 4.46 -3.20 13.45
C THR A 86 3.45 -4.33 13.31
N THR A 87 3.05 -4.66 12.06
CA THR A 87 1.99 -5.63 11.79
C THR A 87 2.55 -6.98 11.35
N ARG A 88 1.83 -8.05 11.69
CA ARG A 88 2.15 -9.42 11.28
C ARG A 88 2.15 -9.59 9.75
N THR A 89 1.15 -9.00 9.08
CA THR A 89 1.06 -9.02 7.62
C THR A 89 2.15 -8.20 6.94
N GLY A 90 2.62 -7.13 7.58
CA GLY A 90 3.83 -6.41 7.16
C GLY A 90 5.08 -7.27 7.26
N ALA A 91 5.23 -8.03 8.35
CA ALA A 91 6.34 -8.95 8.54
C ALA A 91 6.37 -10.07 7.47
N GLU A 92 5.22 -10.66 7.14
CA GLU A 92 5.11 -11.65 6.05
C GLU A 92 5.51 -11.08 4.70
N GLN A 93 5.16 -9.82 4.45
CA GLN A 93 5.56 -9.14 3.23
C GLN A 93 7.07 -8.82 3.23
N ALA A 94 7.63 -8.39 4.37
CA ALA A 94 9.06 -8.15 4.53
C ALA A 94 9.90 -9.43 4.33
N ALA A 95 9.39 -10.60 4.75
CA ALA A 95 10.05 -11.89 4.55
C ALA A 95 10.29 -12.22 3.06
N LYS A 96 9.49 -11.68 2.14
CA LYS A 96 9.67 -11.86 0.69
C LYS A 96 10.87 -11.11 0.12
N LEU A 97 11.48 -10.22 0.90
CA LEU A 97 12.75 -9.55 0.53
C LEU A 97 13.97 -10.46 0.73
N GLY A 98 13.81 -11.59 1.44
CA GLY A 98 14.90 -12.55 1.66
C GLY A 98 16.11 -11.89 2.29
N ASP A 99 17.28 -12.17 1.72
CA ASP A 99 18.59 -11.70 2.24
C ASP A 99 18.87 -10.21 2.00
N LEU A 100 17.99 -9.49 1.31
CA LEU A 100 18.15 -8.04 1.09
C LEU A 100 18.02 -7.25 2.39
N VAL A 101 17.29 -7.78 3.38
CA VAL A 101 17.05 -7.12 4.66
C VAL A 101 17.02 -8.10 5.83
N VAL A 102 17.42 -7.64 7.01
CA VAL A 102 17.06 -8.31 8.26
C VAL A 102 15.75 -7.70 8.75
N HIS A 103 14.73 -8.53 8.98
CA HIS A 103 13.44 -8.05 9.49
C HIS A 103 13.29 -8.24 11.00
N ARG A 104 12.82 -7.19 11.68
CA ARG A 104 12.39 -7.21 13.10
C ARG A 104 11.05 -6.50 13.27
N TYR A 105 10.33 -6.81 14.35
CA TYR A 105 9.23 -5.95 14.76
C TYR A 105 9.76 -4.67 15.40
N ALA A 106 9.08 -3.56 15.12
CA ALA A 106 9.43 -2.26 15.66
C ALA A 106 9.21 -2.23 17.19
N PRO A 107 10.09 -1.58 17.96
CA PRO A 107 9.85 -1.39 19.38
C PRO A 107 8.61 -0.51 19.60
N LEU A 108 7.82 -0.82 20.60
CA LEU A 108 6.78 0.09 21.06
C LEU A 108 7.42 1.40 21.55
N ASP A 109 6.72 2.51 21.43
CA ASP A 109 7.25 3.84 21.72
C ASP A 109 7.41 4.13 23.22
N TYR A 110 7.94 3.16 23.98
CA TYR A 110 8.33 3.31 25.37
C TYR A 110 9.82 3.61 25.48
N PRO A 111 10.25 4.58 26.33
CA PRO A 111 11.66 4.98 26.43
C PRO A 111 12.63 3.81 26.65
N TRP A 112 12.25 2.87 27.51
CA TRP A 112 13.05 1.68 27.82
C TRP A 112 13.13 0.69 26.67
N ALA A 113 12.01 0.48 25.91
CA ALA A 113 11.97 -0.43 24.78
C ALA A 113 12.79 0.13 23.60
N VAL A 114 12.64 1.42 23.31
CA VAL A 114 13.41 2.13 22.28
C VAL A 114 14.90 2.15 22.60
N SER A 115 15.24 2.42 23.86
CA SER A 115 16.64 2.43 24.29
C SER A 115 17.29 1.05 24.17
N ALA A 116 16.60 -0.02 24.57
CA ALA A 116 17.08 -1.39 24.43
C ALA A 116 17.28 -1.76 22.95
N PHE A 117 16.30 -1.42 22.08
CA PHE A 117 16.38 -1.64 20.65
C PHE A 117 17.61 -0.93 20.04
N LEU A 118 17.75 0.37 20.27
CA LEU A 118 18.87 1.16 19.70
C LEU A 118 20.23 0.71 20.23
N SER A 119 20.31 0.24 21.48
CA SER A 119 21.55 -0.28 22.06
C SER A 119 21.99 -1.61 21.42
N THR A 120 21.02 -2.43 20.97
CA THR A 120 21.29 -3.70 20.30
C THR A 120 21.59 -3.50 18.82
N VAL A 121 20.82 -2.65 18.12
CA VAL A 121 20.88 -2.46 16.68
C VAL A 121 22.01 -1.52 16.27
N LYS A 122 22.21 -0.43 17.01
CA LYS A 122 23.19 0.65 16.72
C LYS A 122 23.12 1.10 15.25
N PRO A 123 21.95 1.54 14.77
CA PRO A 123 21.79 1.91 13.36
C PRO A 123 22.60 3.18 13.03
N ARG A 124 23.01 3.35 11.76
CA ARG A 124 23.67 4.58 11.28
C ARG A 124 22.69 5.71 10.97
N ALA A 125 21.46 5.37 10.55
CA ALA A 125 20.39 6.31 10.27
C ALA A 125 19.03 5.62 10.42
N LEU A 126 17.96 6.41 10.64
CA LEU A 126 16.57 5.94 10.62
C LEU A 126 15.83 6.56 9.44
N TRP A 127 15.30 5.74 8.56
CA TRP A 127 14.38 6.16 7.51
C TRP A 127 12.98 5.65 7.82
N VAL A 128 12.03 6.57 7.92
CA VAL A 128 10.64 6.27 8.27
C VAL A 128 9.75 6.46 7.05
N MET A 129 9.01 5.42 6.71
CA MET A 129 8.03 5.49 5.63
C MET A 129 6.78 6.23 6.09
N GLU A 130 6.37 7.23 5.32
CA GLU A 130 5.26 8.14 5.63
C GLU A 130 5.50 8.96 6.92
N THR A 131 4.46 9.63 7.44
CA THR A 131 4.65 10.58 8.55
C THR A 131 4.37 9.92 9.90
N GLU A 132 5.23 8.99 10.30
CA GLU A 132 5.17 8.29 11.58
C GLU A 132 6.12 8.93 12.59
N LEU A 133 5.64 9.94 13.31
CA LEU A 133 6.43 10.73 14.28
C LEU A 133 6.26 10.21 15.71
N TRP A 134 7.02 9.19 16.07
CA TRP A 134 6.99 8.56 17.39
C TRP A 134 7.85 9.33 18.41
N PRO A 135 7.27 9.94 19.47
CA PRO A 135 7.99 10.89 20.33
C PRO A 135 9.23 10.33 21.02
N ASN A 136 9.19 9.09 21.50
CA ASN A 136 10.35 8.52 22.18
C ASN A 136 11.41 7.99 21.21
N TRP A 137 11.00 7.52 20.01
CA TRP A 137 11.96 7.20 18.97
C TRP A 137 12.76 8.41 18.55
N LEU A 138 12.07 9.51 18.24
CA LEU A 138 12.71 10.74 17.80
C LEU A 138 13.60 11.35 18.89
N ALA A 139 13.14 11.36 20.14
CA ALA A 139 13.97 11.83 21.25
C ALA A 139 15.19 10.93 21.51
N ALA A 140 15.08 9.62 21.29
CA ALA A 140 16.19 8.69 21.44
C ALA A 140 17.20 8.80 20.27
N CYS A 141 16.71 9.13 19.08
CA CYS A 141 17.55 9.46 17.92
C CYS A 141 18.29 10.79 18.15
N GLU A 142 17.60 11.84 18.60
CA GLU A 142 18.21 13.13 18.96
C GLU A 142 19.37 12.94 19.97
N ALA A 143 19.11 12.19 21.05
CA ALA A 143 20.09 11.94 22.10
C ALA A 143 21.32 11.14 21.63
N ARG A 144 21.24 10.44 20.52
CA ARG A 144 22.32 9.64 19.90
C ARG A 144 22.90 10.28 18.64
N HIS A 145 22.45 11.48 18.28
CA HIS A 145 22.79 12.16 17.02
C HIS A 145 22.51 11.30 15.79
N LEU A 146 21.51 10.44 15.87
CA LEU A 146 21.10 9.56 14.78
C LEU A 146 20.22 10.35 13.79
N PRO A 147 20.63 10.53 12.52
CA PRO A 147 19.85 11.25 11.53
C PRO A 147 18.55 10.51 11.19
N VAL A 148 17.48 11.27 11.03
CA VAL A 148 16.15 10.74 10.71
C VAL A 148 15.63 11.36 9.42
N THR A 149 15.36 10.53 8.41
CA THR A 149 14.72 10.94 7.16
C THR A 149 13.31 10.38 7.06
N ILE A 150 12.35 11.23 6.72
CA ILE A 150 10.98 10.79 6.43
C ILE A 150 10.85 10.61 4.91
N LEU A 151 10.62 9.37 4.48
CA LEU A 151 10.38 9.00 3.10
C LEU A 151 8.89 9.09 2.78
N ASN A 152 8.54 9.55 1.58
CA ASN A 152 7.15 9.63 1.15
C ASN A 152 6.30 10.46 2.13
N ALA A 153 6.88 11.55 2.66
CA ALA A 153 6.31 12.38 3.71
C ALA A 153 5.00 13.04 3.26
N ARG A 154 4.01 13.01 4.13
CA ARG A 154 2.67 13.51 3.88
C ARG A 154 2.12 14.20 5.10
N LEU A 155 1.47 15.35 4.90
CA LEU A 155 0.84 16.09 6.00
C LEU A 155 -0.47 16.73 5.54
N SER A 156 -1.61 16.24 6.04
CA SER A 156 -2.90 16.87 5.75
C SER A 156 -3.03 18.24 6.43
N GLU A 157 -3.85 19.13 5.85
CA GLU A 157 -4.14 20.44 6.44
C GLU A 157 -4.66 20.31 7.89
N ARG A 158 -5.55 19.35 8.14
CA ARG A 158 -6.08 19.07 9.48
C ARG A 158 -4.96 18.67 10.45
N SER A 159 -4.01 17.86 10.01
CA SER A 159 -2.86 17.46 10.85
C SER A 159 -1.91 18.62 11.09
N CYS A 160 -1.65 19.43 10.07
CA CYS A 160 -0.84 20.64 10.17
C CYS A 160 -1.43 21.58 11.23
N GLN A 161 -2.71 21.88 11.16
CA GLN A 161 -3.40 22.72 12.16
C GLN A 161 -3.35 22.11 13.56
N ARG A 162 -3.50 20.79 13.69
CA ARG A 162 -3.40 20.10 14.98
C ARG A 162 -1.99 20.19 15.57
N TYR A 163 -0.95 19.97 14.77
CA TYR A 163 0.44 20.14 15.23
C TYR A 163 0.74 21.61 15.60
N GLY A 164 0.25 22.57 14.80
CA GLY A 164 0.43 23.99 15.09
C GLY A 164 -0.18 24.46 16.42
N ARG A 165 -1.29 23.81 16.88
CA ARG A 165 -1.85 24.08 18.22
C ARG A 165 -0.90 23.68 19.35
N PHE A 166 0.01 22.75 19.09
CA PHE A 166 1.01 22.25 20.04
C PHE A 166 2.42 22.43 19.47
N GLN A 167 2.71 23.64 18.95
CA GLN A 167 3.94 23.95 18.23
C GLN A 167 5.20 23.50 18.98
N GLY A 168 5.31 23.78 20.29
CA GLY A 168 6.47 23.37 21.09
C GLY A 168 6.65 21.84 21.22
N ALA A 169 5.55 21.05 21.08
CA ALA A 169 5.68 19.60 20.97
C ALA A 169 6.19 19.19 19.59
N PHE A 170 5.69 19.83 18.53
CA PHE A 170 6.15 19.57 17.17
C PHE A 170 7.63 19.97 16.99
N ASP A 171 8.05 21.11 17.53
CA ASP A 171 9.45 21.54 17.51
C ASP A 171 10.38 20.49 18.13
N ALA A 172 9.95 19.91 19.26
CA ALA A 172 10.73 18.83 19.89
C ALA A 172 10.77 17.54 19.05
N LEU A 173 9.68 17.20 18.36
CA LEU A 173 9.63 16.03 17.47
C LEU A 173 10.49 16.22 16.22
N SER A 174 10.56 17.45 15.72
CA SER A 174 11.20 17.74 14.42
C SER A 174 12.72 17.95 14.51
N ARG A 175 13.29 18.07 15.70
CA ARG A 175 14.74 18.30 15.86
C ARG A 175 15.63 17.27 15.19
N PRO A 176 15.43 15.94 15.38
CA PRO A 176 16.26 14.93 14.76
C PRO A 176 15.97 14.69 13.28
N LEU A 177 14.91 15.32 12.73
CA LEU A 177 14.57 15.16 11.32
C LEU A 177 15.59 15.90 10.46
N THR A 178 16.37 15.17 9.69
CA THR A 178 17.36 15.73 8.77
C THR A 178 16.73 16.07 7.42
N HIS A 179 15.90 15.17 6.87
CA HIS A 179 15.23 15.35 5.59
C HIS A 179 13.77 14.85 5.65
N LEU A 180 12.88 15.58 4.97
CA LEU A 180 11.51 15.16 4.71
C LEU A 180 11.29 15.17 3.19
N LEU A 181 11.18 13.97 2.62
CA LEU A 181 10.97 13.77 1.19
C LEU A 181 9.47 13.69 0.93
N CYS A 182 8.89 14.84 0.56
CA CYS A 182 7.45 15.08 0.50
C CYS A 182 6.83 14.53 -0.78
N GLN A 183 5.57 14.05 -0.68
CA GLN A 183 4.82 13.58 -1.83
C GLN A 183 4.41 14.74 -2.77
N HIS A 184 4.00 15.87 -2.21
CA HIS A 184 3.51 17.03 -2.95
C HIS A 184 4.07 18.33 -2.38
N GLN A 185 4.04 19.40 -3.19
CA GLN A 185 4.47 20.73 -2.76
C GLN A 185 3.65 21.21 -1.56
N ASP A 186 2.36 20.94 -1.54
CA ASP A 186 1.47 21.26 -0.42
C ASP A 186 1.92 20.65 0.91
N ASP A 187 2.46 19.41 0.87
CA ASP A 187 2.98 18.77 2.07
C ASP A 187 4.23 19.48 2.58
N ALA A 188 5.14 19.82 1.67
CA ALA A 188 6.35 20.60 1.98
C ALA A 188 5.99 21.98 2.57
N ASP A 189 5.02 22.67 2.00
CA ASP A 189 4.58 23.98 2.48
C ASP A 189 3.92 23.89 3.87
N ARG A 190 3.17 22.81 4.15
CA ARG A 190 2.60 22.56 5.47
C ARG A 190 3.68 22.27 6.52
N PHE A 191 4.69 21.45 6.19
CA PHE A 191 5.84 21.24 7.08
C PHE A 191 6.63 22.52 7.30
N HIS A 192 6.81 23.33 6.26
CA HIS A 192 7.46 24.64 6.39
C HIS A 192 6.69 25.58 7.33
N ARG A 193 5.36 25.64 7.23
CA ARG A 193 4.51 26.41 8.16
C ARG A 193 4.66 25.96 9.62
N LEU A 194 4.98 24.69 9.84
CA LEU A 194 5.28 24.14 11.17
C LEU A 194 6.74 24.37 11.62
N GLY A 195 7.52 25.16 10.87
CA GLY A 195 8.88 25.55 11.25
C GLY A 195 10.00 24.67 10.71
N ILE A 196 9.72 23.67 9.86
CA ILE A 196 10.79 22.92 9.19
C ILE A 196 11.48 23.84 8.15
N ALA A 197 12.79 23.91 8.25
CA ALA A 197 13.58 24.72 7.32
C ALA A 197 13.51 24.16 5.88
N ARG A 198 13.45 25.04 4.87
CA ARG A 198 13.28 24.65 3.46
C ARG A 198 14.38 23.71 2.95
N ASN A 199 15.61 23.86 3.44
CA ASN A 199 16.74 23.00 3.06
C ASN A 199 16.61 21.54 3.59
N ARG A 200 15.68 21.27 4.51
CA ARG A 200 15.34 19.91 4.96
C ARG A 200 14.16 19.32 4.19
N LEU A 201 13.54 20.07 3.29
CA LEU A 201 12.35 19.66 2.54
C LEU A 201 12.70 19.44 1.07
N ALA A 202 12.30 18.30 0.52
CA ALA A 202 12.36 18.04 -0.91
C ALA A 202 11.06 17.42 -1.38
N VAL A 203 10.59 17.81 -2.57
CA VAL A 203 9.40 17.20 -3.19
C VAL A 203 9.87 16.12 -4.15
N THR A 204 9.80 14.88 -3.73
CA THR A 204 10.21 13.72 -4.53
C THR A 204 9.05 13.01 -5.23
N GLY A 205 7.81 13.30 -4.84
CA GLY A 205 6.64 12.58 -5.31
C GLY A 205 6.30 11.37 -4.45
N SER A 206 5.23 10.65 -4.78
CA SER A 206 4.86 9.45 -4.05
C SER A 206 5.40 8.20 -4.74
N ILE A 207 6.26 7.46 -4.04
CA ILE A 207 6.85 6.19 -4.54
C ILE A 207 5.80 5.12 -4.86
N LYS A 208 4.55 5.28 -4.41
CA LYS A 208 3.44 4.37 -4.74
C LYS A 208 3.07 4.41 -6.22
N PHE A 209 3.36 5.50 -6.93
CA PHE A 209 3.09 5.64 -8.37
C PHE A 209 4.16 4.99 -9.27
N ASP A 210 5.30 4.60 -8.73
CA ASP A 210 6.36 3.92 -9.48
C ASP A 210 6.05 2.45 -9.72
N ILE A 211 4.78 2.19 -10.08
CA ILE A 211 4.33 0.86 -10.53
C ILE A 211 4.68 0.70 -12.01
N GLN A 212 5.42 -0.36 -12.32
CA GLN A 212 5.70 -0.77 -13.69
C GLN A 212 5.41 -2.26 -13.84
N PHE A 213 4.72 -2.60 -14.92
CA PHE A 213 4.53 -3.99 -15.34
C PHE A 213 5.39 -4.24 -16.56
N GLY A 214 6.30 -5.19 -16.45
CA GLY A 214 7.16 -5.59 -17.56
C GLY A 214 6.35 -6.18 -18.72
N ASP A 215 6.99 -6.26 -19.90
CA ASP A 215 6.40 -6.80 -21.13
C ASP A 215 5.86 -8.23 -20.95
N GLU A 216 6.44 -8.99 -20.03
CA GLU A 216 5.97 -10.34 -19.68
C GLU A 216 4.53 -10.33 -19.14
N VAL A 217 4.17 -9.41 -18.25
CA VAL A 217 2.80 -9.30 -17.71
C VAL A 217 1.82 -8.99 -18.83
N GLN A 218 2.18 -8.08 -19.72
CA GLN A 218 1.33 -7.73 -20.86
C GLN A 218 1.19 -8.88 -21.85
N ALA A 219 2.28 -9.60 -22.17
CA ALA A 219 2.26 -10.75 -23.06
C ALA A 219 1.40 -11.88 -22.48
N ARG A 220 1.59 -12.22 -21.21
CA ARG A 220 0.77 -13.22 -20.50
C ARG A 220 -0.69 -12.77 -20.38
N GLY A 221 -0.95 -11.47 -20.19
CA GLY A 221 -2.29 -10.91 -20.18
C GLY A 221 -2.99 -11.08 -21.54
N ARG A 222 -2.31 -10.81 -22.64
CA ARG A 222 -2.83 -11.07 -24.00
C ARG A 222 -3.12 -12.56 -24.22
N ALA A 223 -2.22 -13.44 -23.81
CA ALA A 223 -2.44 -14.88 -23.92
C ALA A 223 -3.66 -15.35 -23.11
N LEU A 224 -3.84 -14.82 -21.90
CA LEU A 224 -5.05 -15.08 -21.11
C LEU A 224 -6.29 -14.51 -21.81
N ARG A 225 -6.23 -13.29 -22.37
CA ARG A 225 -7.35 -12.72 -23.13
C ARG A 225 -7.80 -13.61 -24.28
N GLN A 226 -6.86 -14.21 -25.02
CA GLN A 226 -7.17 -15.17 -26.10
C GLN A 226 -7.93 -16.38 -25.56
N GLN A 227 -7.51 -16.93 -24.43
CA GLN A 227 -8.19 -18.05 -23.78
C GLN A 227 -9.60 -17.69 -23.28
N LEU A 228 -9.81 -16.45 -22.84
CA LEU A 228 -11.10 -15.93 -22.38
C LEU A 228 -12.03 -15.56 -23.54
N GLY A 229 -11.50 -15.37 -24.75
CA GLY A 229 -12.20 -14.94 -25.96
C GLY A 229 -11.91 -13.49 -26.33
N GLU A 230 -11.23 -13.26 -27.44
CA GLU A 230 -10.77 -11.92 -27.85
C GLU A 230 -11.91 -10.93 -28.08
N ALA A 231 -12.99 -11.37 -28.70
CA ALA A 231 -14.13 -10.53 -29.08
C ALA A 231 -15.14 -10.32 -27.95
N ARG A 232 -15.09 -11.13 -26.88
CA ARG A 232 -16.08 -11.01 -25.80
C ARG A 232 -15.71 -9.89 -24.82
N PRO A 233 -16.70 -9.09 -24.34
CA PRO A 233 -16.42 -8.10 -23.29
C PRO A 233 -15.96 -8.78 -22.02
N VAL A 234 -14.84 -8.34 -21.43
CA VAL A 234 -14.27 -8.89 -20.19
C VAL A 234 -14.04 -7.77 -19.19
N TRP A 235 -14.64 -7.87 -18.00
CA TRP A 235 -14.33 -6.97 -16.91
C TRP A 235 -13.86 -7.73 -15.68
N ILE A 236 -13.13 -7.07 -14.80
CA ILE A 236 -12.58 -7.67 -13.59
C ILE A 236 -13.11 -6.99 -12.34
N ALA A 237 -13.52 -7.78 -11.35
CA ALA A 237 -13.74 -7.36 -9.99
C ALA A 237 -12.56 -7.87 -9.14
N ALA A 238 -11.64 -6.97 -8.82
CA ALA A 238 -10.35 -7.26 -8.21
C ALA A 238 -10.38 -7.05 -6.70
N SER A 239 -9.81 -7.98 -5.94
CA SER A 239 -9.64 -7.89 -4.49
C SER A 239 -10.95 -7.73 -3.72
N THR A 240 -11.97 -8.51 -4.07
CA THR A 240 -13.28 -8.47 -3.42
C THR A 240 -13.25 -9.06 -2.00
N HIS A 241 -14.16 -8.59 -1.16
CA HIS A 241 -14.32 -9.01 0.22
C HIS A 241 -15.68 -9.65 0.49
N GLN A 242 -15.81 -10.23 1.70
CA GLN A 242 -17.07 -10.82 2.13
C GLN A 242 -18.21 -9.80 2.11
N GLY A 243 -19.34 -10.15 1.50
CA GLY A 243 -20.50 -9.28 1.31
C GLY A 243 -20.39 -8.35 0.11
N GLU A 244 -19.29 -8.39 -0.63
CA GLU A 244 -19.09 -7.62 -1.85
C GLU A 244 -19.24 -8.49 -3.11
N ASP A 245 -18.91 -9.79 -3.01
CA ASP A 245 -19.06 -10.71 -4.15
C ASP A 245 -20.52 -10.82 -4.60
N GLU A 246 -21.45 -10.88 -3.68
CA GLU A 246 -22.89 -10.92 -3.97
C GLU A 246 -23.34 -9.63 -4.67
N GLN A 247 -22.80 -8.47 -4.28
CA GLN A 247 -23.06 -7.19 -4.92
C GLN A 247 -22.47 -7.14 -6.34
N VAL A 248 -21.28 -7.67 -6.52
CA VAL A 248 -20.61 -7.78 -7.83
C VAL A 248 -21.40 -8.71 -8.75
N LEU A 249 -21.90 -9.83 -8.25
CA LEU A 249 -22.73 -10.75 -9.03
C LEU A 249 -24.08 -10.12 -9.42
N ALA A 250 -24.74 -9.39 -8.50
CA ALA A 250 -25.95 -8.64 -8.81
C ALA A 250 -25.70 -7.54 -9.88
N ALA A 251 -24.55 -6.87 -9.83
CA ALA A 251 -24.15 -5.95 -10.90
C ALA A 251 -23.92 -6.69 -12.23
N PHE A 252 -23.33 -7.88 -12.17
CA PHE A 252 -23.05 -8.70 -13.35
C PHE A 252 -24.34 -9.20 -14.03
N ASP A 253 -25.39 -9.53 -13.29
CA ASP A 253 -26.72 -9.84 -13.86
C ASP A 253 -27.26 -8.72 -14.74
N ARG A 254 -27.03 -7.47 -14.34
CA ARG A 254 -27.38 -6.30 -15.17
C ARG A 254 -26.50 -6.21 -16.42
N VAL A 255 -25.20 -6.46 -16.27
CA VAL A 255 -24.27 -6.47 -17.40
C VAL A 255 -24.65 -7.54 -18.41
N LEU A 256 -25.03 -8.73 -17.99
CA LEU A 256 -25.43 -9.83 -18.88
C LEU A 256 -26.71 -9.53 -19.67
N LYS A 257 -27.62 -8.69 -19.15
CA LYS A 257 -28.81 -8.23 -19.90
C LYS A 257 -28.42 -7.35 -21.08
N ALA A 258 -27.42 -6.50 -20.94
CA ALA A 258 -26.93 -5.61 -22.01
C ALA A 258 -25.86 -6.30 -22.90
N HIS A 259 -25.04 -7.15 -22.31
CA HIS A 259 -23.92 -7.83 -22.97
C HIS A 259 -23.96 -9.33 -22.67
N PRO A 260 -24.82 -10.14 -23.32
CA PRO A 260 -25.00 -11.56 -23.00
C PRO A 260 -23.74 -12.42 -23.13
N SER A 261 -22.77 -12.00 -23.94
CA SER A 261 -21.47 -12.67 -24.10
C SER A 261 -20.42 -12.25 -23.05
N ALA A 262 -20.70 -11.25 -22.20
CA ALA A 262 -19.73 -10.73 -21.25
C ALA A 262 -19.18 -11.80 -20.29
N LEU A 263 -17.93 -11.61 -19.87
CA LEU A 263 -17.27 -12.43 -18.86
C LEU A 263 -16.82 -11.55 -17.72
N LEU A 264 -17.04 -12.03 -16.49
CA LEU A 264 -16.50 -11.47 -15.27
C LEU A 264 -15.26 -12.27 -14.83
N ILE A 265 -14.13 -11.60 -14.66
CA ILE A 265 -13.02 -12.13 -13.87
C ILE A 265 -13.25 -11.70 -12.42
N LEU A 266 -13.48 -12.65 -11.52
CA LEU A 266 -13.71 -12.38 -10.09
C LEU A 266 -12.49 -12.84 -9.28
N VAL A 267 -11.86 -11.91 -8.56
CA VAL A 267 -10.62 -12.17 -7.80
C VAL A 267 -10.82 -11.81 -6.33
N PRO A 268 -11.16 -12.77 -5.47
CA PRO A 268 -11.26 -12.53 -4.04
C PRO A 268 -9.91 -12.19 -3.40
N ARG A 269 -9.90 -11.29 -2.43
CA ARG A 269 -8.67 -10.81 -1.76
C ARG A 269 -7.99 -11.88 -0.92
N HIS A 270 -8.75 -12.80 -0.35
CA HIS A 270 -8.29 -13.76 0.64
C HIS A 270 -8.47 -15.21 0.17
N PRO A 271 -7.40 -16.05 0.17
CA PRO A 271 -7.45 -17.42 -0.33
C PRO A 271 -8.50 -18.30 0.37
N GLU A 272 -8.73 -18.09 1.67
CA GLU A 272 -9.72 -18.83 2.45
C GLU A 272 -11.17 -18.65 1.97
N ARG A 273 -11.38 -17.72 1.04
CA ARG A 273 -12.71 -17.44 0.46
C ARG A 273 -12.92 -18.06 -0.92
N PHE A 274 -11.87 -18.59 -1.54
CA PHE A 274 -11.93 -19.06 -2.93
C PHE A 274 -13.03 -20.10 -3.16
N ASP A 275 -13.15 -21.09 -2.27
CA ASP A 275 -14.16 -22.16 -2.41
C ASP A 275 -15.58 -21.60 -2.22
N ARG A 276 -15.78 -20.75 -1.22
CA ARG A 276 -17.08 -20.10 -1.00
C ARG A 276 -17.51 -19.22 -2.17
N VAL A 277 -16.58 -18.47 -2.76
CA VAL A 277 -16.87 -17.64 -3.93
C VAL A 277 -17.11 -18.50 -5.16
N ALA A 278 -16.41 -19.62 -5.33
CA ALA A 278 -16.68 -20.58 -6.41
C ALA A 278 -18.11 -21.14 -6.33
N GLU A 279 -18.60 -21.46 -5.12
CA GLU A 279 -20.01 -21.86 -4.90
C GLU A 279 -21.00 -20.78 -5.34
N LEU A 280 -20.74 -19.51 -4.97
CA LEU A 280 -21.59 -18.39 -5.38
C LEU A 280 -21.62 -18.19 -6.91
N CYS A 281 -20.49 -18.47 -7.59
CA CYS A 281 -20.35 -18.32 -9.03
C CYS A 281 -20.91 -19.51 -9.84
N ALA A 282 -21.17 -20.66 -9.22
CA ALA A 282 -21.58 -21.88 -9.90
C ALA A 282 -22.80 -21.69 -10.85
N PRO A 283 -23.86 -20.92 -10.48
CA PRO A 283 -25.03 -20.71 -11.36
C PRO A 283 -24.70 -20.02 -12.69
N TYR A 284 -23.58 -19.31 -12.77
CA TYR A 284 -23.14 -18.57 -13.96
C TYR A 284 -22.25 -19.35 -14.91
N GLY A 285 -21.92 -20.61 -14.60
CA GLY A 285 -20.84 -21.33 -15.28
C GLY A 285 -19.48 -20.73 -14.88
N CYS A 286 -18.89 -21.26 -13.79
CA CYS A 286 -17.65 -20.77 -13.23
C CYS A 286 -16.46 -21.66 -13.66
N VAL A 287 -15.39 -21.01 -14.15
CA VAL A 287 -14.09 -21.64 -14.40
C VAL A 287 -13.09 -21.11 -13.39
N ARG A 288 -12.53 -21.98 -12.57
CA ARG A 288 -11.45 -21.65 -11.66
C ARG A 288 -10.12 -21.56 -12.40
N ARG A 289 -9.29 -20.58 -12.08
CA ARG A 289 -7.92 -20.44 -12.61
C ARG A 289 -7.10 -21.70 -12.36
N THR A 290 -7.20 -22.27 -11.15
CA THR A 290 -6.49 -23.49 -10.74
C THR A 290 -6.94 -24.75 -11.51
N ALA A 291 -8.13 -24.75 -12.10
CA ALA A 291 -8.63 -25.90 -12.86
C ALA A 291 -7.93 -26.07 -14.21
N GLY A 292 -7.33 -25.01 -14.76
CA GLY A 292 -6.57 -25.04 -16.02
C GLY A 292 -7.38 -25.38 -17.27
N ARG A 293 -8.72 -25.49 -17.17
CA ARG A 293 -9.57 -25.83 -18.33
C ARG A 293 -9.86 -24.60 -19.19
N ALA A 294 -10.13 -24.83 -20.46
CA ALA A 294 -10.58 -23.78 -21.38
C ALA A 294 -11.92 -23.17 -20.94
N VAL A 295 -12.09 -21.87 -21.19
CA VAL A 295 -13.31 -21.12 -20.95
C VAL A 295 -14.22 -21.21 -22.16
N GLY A 296 -15.41 -21.82 -22.01
CA GLY A 296 -16.39 -21.94 -23.06
C GLY A 296 -17.37 -20.76 -23.14
N GLU A 297 -18.23 -20.75 -24.14
CA GLU A 297 -19.26 -19.70 -24.32
C GLU A 297 -20.27 -19.63 -23.18
N ARG A 298 -20.57 -20.77 -22.55
CA ARG A 298 -21.50 -20.87 -21.42
C ARG A 298 -20.89 -20.41 -20.11
N ASP A 299 -19.58 -20.39 -20.03
CA ASP A 299 -18.88 -19.91 -18.83
C ASP A 299 -18.94 -18.38 -18.80
N LYS A 300 -19.52 -17.82 -17.75
CA LYS A 300 -19.69 -16.37 -17.58
C LYS A 300 -18.74 -15.80 -16.54
N ILE A 301 -18.16 -16.65 -15.68
CA ILE A 301 -17.23 -16.22 -14.61
C ILE A 301 -15.92 -17.00 -14.72
N TYR A 302 -14.83 -16.26 -14.70
CA TYR A 302 -13.49 -16.77 -14.50
C TYR A 302 -13.01 -16.39 -13.09
N LEU A 303 -12.94 -17.36 -12.20
CA LEU A 303 -12.53 -17.14 -10.82
C LEU A 303 -11.01 -17.18 -10.71
N GLY A 304 -10.42 -16.05 -10.33
CA GLY A 304 -9.00 -15.92 -10.03
C GLY A 304 -8.68 -16.41 -8.63
N ASP A 305 -8.60 -17.72 -8.46
CA ASP A 305 -8.32 -18.42 -7.21
C ASP A 305 -6.82 -18.73 -7.02
N THR A 306 -5.97 -17.78 -7.43
CA THR A 306 -4.51 -17.84 -7.29
C THR A 306 -3.97 -16.56 -6.64
N MET A 307 -2.80 -16.65 -6.02
CA MET A 307 -2.12 -15.49 -5.45
C MET A 307 -0.99 -15.02 -6.37
N GLY A 308 -0.85 -13.68 -6.47
CA GLY A 308 0.23 -13.06 -7.24
C GLY A 308 -0.05 -12.89 -8.75
N GLU A 309 -1.18 -13.37 -9.27
CA GLU A 309 -1.54 -13.28 -10.68
C GLU A 309 -2.52 -12.13 -11.03
N LEU A 310 -2.85 -11.28 -10.07
CA LEU A 310 -3.77 -10.15 -10.30
C LEU A 310 -3.33 -9.25 -11.47
N PRO A 311 -2.06 -8.85 -11.62
CA PRO A 311 -1.64 -8.02 -12.75
C PRO A 311 -1.91 -8.66 -14.12
N LEU A 312 -1.73 -9.97 -14.23
CA LEU A 312 -2.04 -10.74 -15.43
C LEU A 312 -3.54 -10.67 -15.77
N MET A 313 -4.42 -10.84 -14.77
CA MET A 313 -5.87 -10.82 -14.94
C MET A 313 -6.37 -9.40 -15.26
N LEU A 314 -5.78 -8.37 -14.64
CA LEU A 314 -6.04 -6.96 -14.97
C LEU A 314 -5.64 -6.66 -16.43
N ALA A 315 -4.50 -7.16 -16.89
CA ALA A 315 -4.06 -6.96 -18.27
C ALA A 315 -5.02 -7.58 -19.29
N ALA A 316 -5.66 -8.72 -18.96
CA ALA A 316 -6.63 -9.41 -19.80
C ALA A 316 -8.02 -8.74 -19.87
N ALA A 317 -8.37 -7.90 -18.89
CA ALA A 317 -9.68 -7.25 -18.80
C ALA A 317 -9.77 -5.95 -19.60
N ASP A 318 -10.99 -5.52 -19.92
CA ASP A 318 -11.29 -4.25 -20.60
C ASP A 318 -11.42 -3.09 -19.62
N LEU A 319 -11.89 -3.34 -18.40
CA LEU A 319 -12.01 -2.38 -17.30
C LEU A 319 -11.96 -3.11 -15.96
N ALA A 320 -11.67 -2.39 -14.88
CA ALA A 320 -11.51 -2.95 -13.55
C ALA A 320 -12.41 -2.25 -12.52
N PHE A 321 -13.13 -3.05 -11.72
CA PHE A 321 -13.66 -2.63 -10.43
C PHE A 321 -12.69 -3.10 -9.33
N VAL A 322 -12.32 -2.20 -8.43
CA VAL A 322 -11.41 -2.48 -7.32
C VAL A 322 -12.21 -2.54 -6.01
N GLY A 323 -12.25 -3.73 -5.45
CA GLY A 323 -13.07 -4.09 -4.30
C GLY A 323 -12.54 -3.61 -2.95
N GLY A 324 -13.17 -4.12 -1.87
CA GLY A 324 -13.04 -3.61 -0.51
C GLY A 324 -13.66 -2.23 -0.36
N SER A 325 -14.47 -1.82 -1.32
CA SER A 325 -14.98 -0.47 -1.51
C SER A 325 -16.49 -0.32 -1.49
N LEU A 326 -17.26 -1.40 -1.71
CA LEU A 326 -18.70 -1.48 -1.45
C LEU A 326 -19.03 -2.01 -0.05
N VAL A 327 -17.99 -2.37 0.71
CA VAL A 327 -18.05 -2.83 2.10
C VAL A 327 -17.06 -2.00 2.94
N PRO A 328 -17.21 -1.91 4.29
CA PRO A 328 -16.43 -0.99 5.12
C PRO A 328 -14.98 -1.46 5.37
N VAL A 329 -14.25 -1.77 4.30
CA VAL A 329 -12.84 -2.22 4.34
C VAL A 329 -11.86 -1.08 4.04
N GLY A 330 -12.24 -0.12 3.18
CA GLY A 330 -11.42 1.05 2.86
C GLY A 330 -10.79 1.06 1.48
N GLY A 331 -11.20 0.15 0.60
CA GLY A 331 -10.72 0.04 -0.77
C GLY A 331 -9.33 -0.58 -0.92
N HIS A 332 -8.97 -0.85 -2.16
CA HIS A 332 -7.66 -1.36 -2.57
C HIS A 332 -6.99 -0.43 -3.60
N ASN A 333 -5.80 -0.82 -4.05
CA ASN A 333 -4.94 0.00 -4.90
C ASN A 333 -5.47 0.10 -6.33
N LEU A 334 -5.88 1.30 -6.76
CA LEU A 334 -6.28 1.58 -8.14
C LEU A 334 -5.09 1.81 -9.09
N LEU A 335 -3.86 1.95 -8.58
CA LEU A 335 -2.72 2.22 -9.45
C LEU A 335 -2.36 1.02 -10.34
N GLU A 336 -2.67 -0.21 -9.92
CA GLU A 336 -2.38 -1.41 -10.72
C GLU A 336 -3.18 -1.43 -12.03
N PRO A 337 -4.53 -1.33 -12.02
CA PRO A 337 -5.29 -1.22 -13.26
C PRO A 337 -4.98 0.08 -14.03
N ALA A 338 -4.76 1.20 -13.34
CA ALA A 338 -4.43 2.47 -13.96
C ALA A 338 -3.10 2.41 -14.74
N ALA A 339 -2.06 1.79 -14.18
CA ALA A 339 -0.78 1.59 -14.85
C ALA A 339 -0.89 0.74 -16.13
N LEU A 340 -1.87 -0.19 -16.16
CA LEU A 340 -2.20 -1.00 -17.34
C LEU A 340 -3.14 -0.27 -18.32
N GLY A 341 -3.48 0.99 -18.08
CA GLY A 341 -4.38 1.77 -18.92
C GLY A 341 -5.83 1.28 -18.91
N LYS A 342 -6.26 0.71 -17.76
CA LYS A 342 -7.64 0.23 -17.61
C LYS A 342 -8.51 1.29 -16.93
N PRO A 343 -9.74 1.55 -17.40
CA PRO A 343 -10.71 2.31 -16.63
C PRO A 343 -10.89 1.72 -15.24
N CYS A 344 -10.88 2.58 -14.22
CA CYS A 344 -10.96 2.15 -12.83
C CYS A 344 -12.34 2.51 -12.24
N LEU A 345 -12.99 1.53 -11.63
CA LEU A 345 -14.22 1.73 -10.84
C LEU A 345 -13.92 1.35 -9.39
N THR A 346 -14.53 2.05 -8.44
CA THR A 346 -14.45 1.75 -7.00
C THR A 346 -15.72 2.15 -6.30
N GLY A 347 -16.04 1.53 -5.17
CA GLY A 347 -17.16 1.94 -4.31
C GLY A 347 -16.84 3.19 -3.48
N PRO A 348 -17.79 3.66 -2.63
CA PRO A 348 -17.64 4.89 -1.87
C PRO A 348 -16.68 4.79 -0.68
N VAL A 349 -16.29 3.57 -0.27
CA VAL A 349 -15.42 3.32 0.87
C VAL A 349 -13.99 3.10 0.40
N TYR A 350 -13.20 4.17 0.29
CA TYR A 350 -11.81 4.11 -0.24
C TYR A 350 -10.80 4.90 0.63
N PHE A 351 -11.04 4.97 1.93
CA PHE A 351 -10.24 5.79 2.84
C PHE A 351 -8.76 5.37 2.91
N ASN A 352 -8.41 4.09 2.63
CA ASN A 352 -7.02 3.63 2.59
C ASN A 352 -6.24 4.19 1.39
N PHE A 353 -6.95 4.56 0.30
CA PHE A 353 -6.37 5.03 -0.97
C PHE A 353 -6.98 6.36 -1.43
N SER A 354 -7.47 7.17 -0.47
CA SER A 354 -8.27 8.37 -0.77
C SER A 354 -7.58 9.38 -1.69
N ASP A 355 -6.27 9.59 -1.57
CA ASP A 355 -5.57 10.56 -2.42
C ASP A 355 -5.39 10.05 -3.85
N ILE A 356 -4.99 8.79 -4.00
CA ILE A 356 -4.87 8.11 -5.30
C ILE A 356 -6.23 8.12 -6.01
N THR A 357 -7.28 7.71 -5.30
CA THR A 357 -8.65 7.68 -5.85
C THR A 357 -9.11 9.07 -6.29
N ARG A 358 -8.92 10.09 -5.44
CA ARG A 358 -9.31 11.47 -5.79
C ARG A 358 -8.55 12.00 -7.01
N GLN A 359 -7.26 11.74 -7.13
CA GLN A 359 -6.46 12.14 -8.29
C GLN A 359 -6.96 11.48 -9.57
N LEU A 360 -7.20 10.16 -9.53
CA LEU A 360 -7.72 9.42 -10.67
C LEU A 360 -9.12 9.88 -11.08
N VAL A 361 -10.01 10.12 -10.12
CA VAL A 361 -11.39 10.64 -10.38
C VAL A 361 -11.33 12.05 -10.95
N ALA A 362 -10.53 12.95 -10.38
CA ALA A 362 -10.41 14.33 -10.84
C ALA A 362 -9.88 14.44 -12.29
N GLN A 363 -9.10 13.45 -12.73
CA GLN A 363 -8.55 13.39 -14.08
C GLN A 363 -9.37 12.50 -15.03
N GLY A 364 -10.53 11.98 -14.60
CA GLY A 364 -11.39 11.15 -15.44
C GLY A 364 -10.92 9.70 -15.63
N GLY A 365 -9.84 9.28 -14.94
CA GLY A 365 -9.30 7.91 -15.04
C GLY A 365 -10.01 6.89 -14.13
N ALA A 366 -10.78 7.36 -13.15
CA ALA A 366 -11.57 6.52 -12.26
C ALA A 366 -12.98 7.09 -12.04
N ALA A 367 -13.92 6.23 -11.63
CA ALA A 367 -15.25 6.65 -11.17
C ALA A 367 -15.63 5.91 -9.87
N VAL A 368 -16.29 6.65 -8.97
CA VAL A 368 -16.88 6.08 -7.76
C VAL A 368 -18.33 5.68 -8.06
N VAL A 369 -18.69 4.43 -7.76
CA VAL A 369 -20.03 3.88 -7.91
C VAL A 369 -20.65 3.70 -6.53
N ALA A 370 -21.91 4.09 -6.36
CA ALA A 370 -22.56 4.12 -5.05
C ALA A 370 -22.87 2.71 -4.51
N ASP A 371 -23.26 1.80 -5.40
CA ASP A 371 -23.76 0.46 -5.07
C ASP A 371 -23.66 -0.51 -6.27
N ALA A 372 -24.20 -1.70 -6.10
CA ALA A 372 -24.22 -2.74 -7.14
C ALA A 372 -25.00 -2.32 -8.40
N GLU A 373 -26.07 -1.54 -8.26
CA GLU A 373 -26.86 -1.07 -9.40
C GLU A 373 -26.04 -0.08 -10.24
N ALA A 374 -25.43 0.92 -9.60
CA ALA A 374 -24.56 1.89 -10.24
C ALA A 374 -23.35 1.22 -10.88
N LEU A 375 -22.76 0.20 -10.21
CA LEU A 375 -21.67 -0.60 -10.77
C LEU A 375 -22.10 -1.29 -12.06
N GLY A 376 -23.21 -2.04 -12.04
CA GLY A 376 -23.72 -2.75 -13.22
C GLY A 376 -24.02 -1.81 -14.39
N HIS A 377 -24.63 -0.65 -14.11
CA HIS A 377 -24.88 0.37 -15.12
C HIS A 377 -23.59 0.93 -15.71
N ARG A 378 -22.63 1.31 -14.86
CA ARG A 378 -21.36 1.91 -15.33
C ARG A 378 -20.52 0.93 -16.13
N VAL A 379 -20.44 -0.34 -15.69
CA VAL A 379 -19.76 -1.41 -16.43
C VAL A 379 -20.42 -1.62 -17.80
N SER A 380 -21.75 -1.74 -17.85
CA SER A 380 -22.49 -1.92 -19.13
C SER A 380 -22.21 -0.77 -20.09
N THR A 381 -22.28 0.47 -19.62
CA THR A 381 -21.99 1.66 -20.44
C THR A 381 -20.56 1.60 -21.01
N LEU A 382 -19.56 1.33 -20.17
CA LEU A 382 -18.16 1.30 -20.61
C LEU A 382 -17.86 0.09 -21.53
N LEU A 383 -18.52 -1.04 -21.36
CA LEU A 383 -18.38 -2.17 -22.27
C LEU A 383 -18.99 -1.89 -23.64
N GLY A 384 -20.07 -1.12 -23.72
CA GLY A 384 -20.72 -0.71 -24.95
C GLY A 384 -20.06 0.46 -25.69
N ASP A 385 -19.25 1.28 -24.98
CA ASP A 385 -18.61 2.47 -25.53
C ASP A 385 -17.09 2.33 -25.51
N ALA A 386 -16.54 1.80 -26.60
CA ALA A 386 -15.09 1.59 -26.73
C ALA A 386 -14.26 2.89 -26.73
N PRO A 387 -14.69 4.01 -27.37
CA PRO A 387 -14.04 5.31 -27.26
C PRO A 387 -13.97 5.81 -25.81
N ALA A 388 -15.08 5.90 -25.09
CA ALA A 388 -15.13 6.36 -23.71
C ALA A 388 -14.29 5.46 -22.78
N ARG A 389 -14.33 4.13 -23.00
CA ARG A 389 -13.49 3.19 -22.25
C ARG A 389 -12.00 3.42 -22.48
N ARG A 390 -11.59 3.68 -23.71
CA ARG A 390 -10.19 3.96 -24.06
C ARG A 390 -9.74 5.28 -23.44
N GLU A 391 -10.51 6.34 -23.59
CA GLU A 391 -10.23 7.64 -23.01
C GLU A 391 -10.04 7.56 -21.50
N MET A 392 -10.96 6.93 -20.78
CA MET A 392 -10.87 6.75 -19.33
C MET A 392 -9.62 5.96 -18.92
N GLY A 393 -9.25 4.92 -19.67
CA GLY A 393 -8.03 4.14 -19.45
C GLY A 393 -6.76 4.95 -19.70
N GLU A 394 -6.72 5.75 -20.75
CA GLU A 394 -5.61 6.67 -21.07
C GLU A 394 -5.44 7.74 -19.98
N GLN A 395 -6.53 8.31 -19.50
CA GLN A 395 -6.54 9.25 -18.37
C GLN A 395 -5.99 8.59 -17.09
N ALA A 396 -6.41 7.36 -16.79
CA ALA A 396 -5.90 6.61 -15.64
C ALA A 396 -4.38 6.41 -15.74
N ARG A 397 -3.91 5.96 -16.91
CA ARG A 397 -2.46 5.77 -17.16
C ARG A 397 -1.69 7.08 -17.11
N ALA A 398 -2.22 8.16 -17.64
CA ALA A 398 -1.59 9.47 -17.63
C ALA A 398 -1.35 9.98 -16.18
N VAL A 399 -2.28 9.71 -15.25
CA VAL A 399 -2.08 10.03 -13.83
C VAL A 399 -0.88 9.26 -13.28
N VAL A 400 -0.75 7.96 -13.55
CA VAL A 400 0.39 7.16 -13.10
C VAL A 400 1.69 7.70 -13.69
N LEU A 401 1.77 7.89 -15.00
CA LEU A 401 2.98 8.34 -15.70
C LEU A 401 3.47 9.72 -15.22
N ARG A 402 2.55 10.67 -14.98
CA ARG A 402 2.91 12.01 -14.49
C ARG A 402 3.52 12.00 -13.08
N ASN A 403 3.17 10.98 -12.27
CA ASN A 403 3.64 10.86 -10.90
C ASN A 403 4.83 9.90 -10.76
N GLN A 404 5.26 9.24 -11.82
CA GLN A 404 6.44 8.35 -11.84
C GLN A 404 7.76 9.08 -11.62
N GLY A 405 8.81 8.32 -11.30
CA GLY A 405 10.15 8.82 -11.02
C GLY A 405 10.36 9.27 -9.58
N ALA A 406 9.34 9.15 -8.73
CA ALA A 406 9.46 9.46 -7.30
C ALA A 406 10.49 8.55 -6.61
N LEU A 407 10.53 7.27 -6.96
CA LEU A 407 11.51 6.32 -6.43
C LEU A 407 12.93 6.75 -6.74
N ALA A 408 13.23 7.08 -8.00
CA ALA A 408 14.57 7.49 -8.42
C ALA A 408 15.00 8.80 -7.74
N ARG A 409 14.08 9.80 -7.66
CA ARG A 409 14.36 11.06 -6.93
C ARG A 409 14.61 10.82 -5.46
N THR A 410 13.77 9.98 -4.81
CA THR A 410 13.92 9.62 -3.40
C THR A 410 15.25 8.90 -3.16
N LEU A 411 15.61 7.94 -4.03
CA LEU A 411 16.86 7.21 -3.93
C LEU A 411 18.09 8.14 -4.06
N SER A 412 18.07 9.05 -5.03
CA SER A 412 19.15 10.04 -5.22
C SER A 412 19.36 10.89 -3.98
N HIS A 413 18.29 11.43 -3.39
CA HIS A 413 18.37 12.20 -2.14
C HIS A 413 18.90 11.36 -0.97
N CYS A 414 18.48 10.12 -0.86
CA CYS A 414 18.91 9.22 0.21
C CYS A 414 20.37 8.82 0.08
N LEU A 415 20.85 8.55 -1.13
CA LEU A 415 22.26 8.24 -1.38
C LEU A 415 23.17 9.44 -1.04
N ALA A 416 22.78 10.64 -1.48
CA ALA A 416 23.52 11.87 -1.17
C ALA A 416 23.59 12.13 0.36
N SER A 417 22.54 11.81 1.12
CA SER A 417 22.54 11.96 2.57
C SER A 417 23.46 10.96 3.27
N LEU A 418 23.56 9.73 2.76
CA LEU A 418 24.48 8.72 3.32
C LEU A 418 25.96 9.08 3.10
N GLU A 419 26.28 9.73 1.98
CA GLU A 419 27.65 10.18 1.65
C GLU A 419 28.09 11.40 2.46
N SER A 420 27.16 12.22 2.94
CA SER A 420 27.47 13.38 3.78
C SER A 420 27.71 13.01 5.25
N ASP A 421 27.29 11.82 5.67
CA ASP A 421 27.39 11.33 7.04
C ASP A 421 28.63 10.40 7.24
N ASP A 422 29.30 9.95 6.15
CA ASP A 422 30.57 9.21 6.15
C ASP A 422 31.75 10.21 6.13
#